data_f57ad669b2a8f4e2f78f7e701bdc10af
#
_entry.id   f57ad669b2a8f4e2f78f7e701bdc10af
#
_cell.length_a   1.000
_cell.length_b   1.000
_cell.length_c   1.000
_cell.angle_alpha   90.00
_cell.angle_beta   90.00
_cell.angle_gamma   90.00
#
_symmetry.space_group_name_H-M   'P 1'
#
loop_
_entity.id
_entity.type
_entity.pdbx_description
1 polymer ?
#
loop_
_entity_poly.entity_id
_entity_poly.type
_entity_poly.pdbx_seq_one_letter_code
_entity_poly.pdbx_strand_id
1 'polypeptide(L)'
;MSLAMAGEIKPFNQKDFDTLTASGKPVVLDISATWCPTCKEQKPIIDGLMQQPAYKDVTLMTIDFDANKPTLKKFKVTMQSTLVAFKGAKEVGRSVGDTTPEGLEGLIKKSVN
;
A
#
# COMPACT_ATOMS: atom_id res chain seq x y z
N MET A 1 -15.48 -23.14 6.56
CA MET A 1 -14.83 -22.32 5.54
C MET A 1 -14.32 -21.02 6.14
N SER A 2 -13.12 -20.70 5.84
CA SER A 2 -12.52 -19.46 6.33
C SER A 2 -12.94 -18.29 5.46
N LEU A 3 -13.38 -17.21 6.09
CA LEU A 3 -13.66 -15.97 5.39
C LEU A 3 -12.49 -15.02 5.58
N ALA A 4 -12.08 -14.41 4.51
CA ALA A 4 -11.02 -13.41 4.58
C ALA A 4 -11.57 -12.15 5.25
N MET A 5 -11.19 -11.93 6.50
CA MET A 5 -11.56 -10.74 7.27
C MET A 5 -10.44 -9.70 7.23
N ALA A 6 -9.38 -9.97 6.49
CA ALA A 6 -8.21 -9.11 6.37
C ALA A 6 -8.00 -8.72 4.92
N GLY A 7 -7.36 -7.58 4.70
CA GLY A 7 -6.88 -7.21 3.38
C GLY A 7 -5.73 -8.09 2.97
N GLU A 8 -5.36 -8.00 1.70
CA GLU A 8 -4.28 -8.81 1.13
C GLU A 8 -3.00 -7.99 1.01
N ILE A 9 -1.87 -8.58 1.40
CA ILE A 9 -0.55 -7.98 1.19
C ILE A 9 0.18 -8.89 0.22
N LYS A 10 0.63 -8.33 -0.89
CA LYS A 10 1.31 -9.12 -1.95
C LYS A 10 2.31 -8.24 -2.69
N PRO A 11 3.30 -8.84 -3.35
CA PRO A 11 4.23 -8.07 -4.18
C PRO A 11 3.49 -7.40 -5.34
N PHE A 12 4.01 -6.24 -5.75
CA PHE A 12 3.47 -5.51 -6.88
C PHE A 12 3.53 -6.36 -8.16
N ASN A 13 2.45 -6.33 -8.91
CA ASN A 13 2.36 -6.94 -10.22
C ASN A 13 1.53 -5.97 -11.07
N GLN A 14 2.09 -5.52 -12.19
CA GLN A 14 1.43 -4.50 -13.00
C GLN A 14 0.06 -4.96 -13.51
N LYS A 15 -0.03 -6.22 -13.93
CA LYS A 15 -1.29 -6.76 -14.43
C LYS A 15 -2.36 -6.77 -13.34
N ASP A 16 -1.99 -7.21 -12.13
CA ASP A 16 -2.92 -7.24 -11.01
C ASP A 16 -3.34 -5.84 -10.61
N PHE A 17 -2.37 -4.91 -10.58
CA PHE A 17 -2.66 -3.51 -10.28
C PHE A 17 -3.67 -2.94 -11.27
N ASP A 18 -3.44 -3.16 -12.56
CA ASP A 18 -4.32 -2.65 -13.60
C ASP A 18 -5.72 -3.25 -13.49
N THR A 19 -5.81 -4.56 -13.22
CA THR A 19 -7.09 -5.25 -13.08
C THR A 19 -7.88 -4.73 -11.88
N LEU A 20 -7.21 -4.58 -10.73
CA LEU A 20 -7.85 -4.12 -9.51
C LEU A 20 -8.33 -2.69 -9.64
N THR A 21 -7.48 -1.81 -10.15
CA THR A 21 -7.83 -0.40 -10.28
C THR A 21 -8.92 -0.18 -11.33
N ALA A 22 -8.88 -0.93 -12.43
CA ALA A 22 -9.94 -0.86 -13.44
C ALA A 22 -11.28 -1.34 -12.89
N SER A 23 -11.26 -2.24 -11.92
CA SER A 23 -12.48 -2.77 -11.29
C SER A 23 -12.97 -1.90 -10.13
N GLY A 24 -12.31 -0.79 -9.85
CA GLY A 24 -12.70 0.11 -8.76
C GLY A 24 -12.28 -0.39 -7.38
N LYS A 25 -11.38 -1.36 -7.30
CA LYS A 25 -10.95 -1.91 -6.03
C LYS A 25 -9.93 -1.01 -5.33
N PRO A 26 -9.93 -0.98 -3.98
CA PRO A 26 -8.95 -0.20 -3.25
C PRO A 26 -7.57 -0.85 -3.29
N VAL A 27 -6.56 -0.06 -3.64
CA VAL A 27 -5.17 -0.52 -3.71
C VAL A 27 -4.27 0.49 -3.01
N VAL A 28 -3.32 -0.01 -2.25
CA VAL A 28 -2.28 0.82 -1.63
C VAL A 28 -0.93 0.26 -2.05
N LEU A 29 -0.05 1.12 -2.54
CA LEU A 29 1.33 0.75 -2.83
C LEU A 29 2.18 1.07 -1.62
N ASP A 30 3.05 0.14 -1.24
CA ASP A 30 3.97 0.29 -0.11
C ASP A 30 5.40 0.12 -0.61
N ILE A 31 6.11 1.22 -0.73
CA ILE A 31 7.48 1.23 -1.23
C ILE A 31 8.43 1.16 -0.03
N SER A 32 9.18 0.06 0.07
CA SER A 32 10.07 -0.17 1.19
C SER A 32 11.43 -0.67 0.73
N ALA A 33 12.38 -0.68 1.67
CA ALA A 33 13.71 -1.22 1.43
C ALA A 33 14.15 -1.98 2.68
N THR A 34 14.93 -3.03 2.49
CA THR A 34 15.37 -3.88 3.61
C THR A 34 16.28 -3.13 4.60
N TRP A 35 16.98 -2.11 4.13
CA TRP A 35 17.90 -1.32 4.94
C TRP A 35 17.23 -0.12 5.63
N CYS A 36 15.97 0.11 5.41
CA CYS A 36 15.27 1.33 5.81
C CYS A 36 14.69 1.20 7.23
N PRO A 37 15.21 1.93 8.23
CA PRO A 37 14.67 1.85 9.60
C PRO A 37 13.21 2.29 9.69
N THR A 38 12.84 3.36 8.97
CA THR A 38 11.47 3.87 8.95
C THR A 38 10.51 2.82 8.41
N CYS A 39 10.90 2.10 7.37
CA CYS A 39 10.10 1.02 6.81
C CYS A 39 9.87 -0.09 7.82
N LYS A 40 10.90 -0.41 8.61
CA LYS A 40 10.78 -1.43 9.66
C LYS A 40 9.82 -1.02 10.75
N GLU A 41 9.74 0.26 11.07
CA GLU A 41 8.77 0.78 12.02
C GLU A 41 7.35 0.73 11.46
N GLN A 42 7.20 1.02 10.18
CA GLN A 42 5.89 1.00 9.53
C GLN A 42 5.30 -0.40 9.43
N LYS A 43 6.14 -1.41 9.23
CA LYS A 43 5.66 -2.75 8.90
C LYS A 43 4.69 -3.34 9.93
N PRO A 44 4.99 -3.39 11.23
CA PRO A 44 4.03 -3.96 12.18
C PRO A 44 2.74 -3.16 12.26
N ILE A 45 2.81 -1.84 12.08
CA ILE A 45 1.62 -0.99 12.09
C ILE A 45 0.75 -1.32 10.88
N ILE A 46 1.35 -1.37 9.70
CA ILE A 46 0.62 -1.67 8.46
C ILE A 46 0.04 -3.08 8.51
N ASP A 47 0.83 -4.07 8.95
CA ASP A 47 0.35 -5.44 9.07
C ASP A 47 -0.88 -5.52 9.97
N GLY A 48 -0.86 -4.80 11.09
CA GLY A 48 -2.00 -4.76 12.01
C GLY A 48 -3.23 -4.09 11.38
N LEU A 49 -3.03 -2.98 10.68
CA LEU A 49 -4.13 -2.30 10.02
C LEU A 49 -4.77 -3.16 8.95
N MET A 50 -3.95 -3.85 8.16
CA MET A 50 -4.45 -4.68 7.08
C MET A 50 -5.25 -5.89 7.58
N GLN A 51 -5.11 -6.23 8.86
CA GLN A 51 -5.89 -7.32 9.47
C GLN A 51 -7.26 -6.87 9.96
N GLN A 52 -7.55 -5.58 9.95
CA GLN A 52 -8.83 -5.08 10.42
C GLN A 52 -9.92 -5.33 9.36
N PRO A 53 -11.11 -5.75 9.80
CA PRO A 53 -12.23 -6.00 8.85
C PRO A 53 -12.58 -4.78 7.99
N ALA A 54 -12.37 -3.57 8.50
CA ALA A 54 -12.63 -2.36 7.75
C ALA A 54 -11.84 -2.28 6.44
N TYR A 55 -10.69 -2.96 6.38
CA TYR A 55 -9.79 -2.92 5.21
C TYR A 55 -9.69 -4.26 4.50
N LYS A 56 -10.67 -5.13 4.70
CA LYS A 56 -10.65 -6.48 4.12
C LYS A 56 -10.59 -6.50 2.59
N ASP A 57 -11.08 -5.44 1.95
CA ASP A 57 -11.09 -5.37 0.50
C ASP A 57 -9.86 -4.66 -0.08
N VAL A 58 -8.97 -4.15 0.77
CA VAL A 58 -7.76 -3.45 0.33
C VAL A 58 -6.71 -4.45 -0.08
N THR A 59 -6.09 -4.23 -1.22
CA THR A 59 -4.87 -4.94 -1.63
C THR A 59 -3.70 -3.99 -1.46
N LEU A 60 -2.76 -4.35 -0.60
CA LEU A 60 -1.53 -3.59 -0.41
C LEU A 60 -0.43 -4.31 -1.19
N MET A 61 0.15 -3.59 -2.14
CA MET A 61 1.20 -4.14 -2.98
C MET A 61 2.54 -3.58 -2.58
N THR A 62 3.48 -4.47 -2.25
CA THR A 62 4.81 -4.07 -1.82
C THR A 62 5.73 -3.89 -3.02
N ILE A 63 6.53 -2.83 -3.02
CA ILE A 63 7.50 -2.54 -4.07
C ILE A 63 8.86 -2.32 -3.41
N ASP A 64 9.87 -3.10 -3.85
CA ASP A 64 11.22 -2.93 -3.37
C ASP A 64 11.83 -1.69 -4.02
N PHE A 65 12.19 -0.70 -3.21
CA PHE A 65 12.74 0.55 -3.68
C PHE A 65 14.00 0.36 -4.52
N ASP A 66 14.85 -0.59 -4.15
CA ASP A 66 16.14 -0.79 -4.82
C ASP A 66 16.04 -1.57 -6.11
N ALA A 67 15.03 -2.43 -6.25
CA ALA A 67 14.94 -3.37 -7.37
C ALA A 67 13.95 -2.97 -8.46
N ASN A 68 13.14 -1.93 -8.26
CA ASN A 68 12.02 -1.62 -9.14
C ASN A 68 12.02 -0.17 -9.60
N LYS A 69 13.17 0.35 -10.01
CA LYS A 69 13.30 1.76 -10.41
C LYS A 69 12.32 2.20 -11.50
N PRO A 70 12.09 1.42 -12.57
CA PRO A 70 11.12 1.84 -13.59
C PRO A 70 9.70 2.00 -13.02
N THR A 71 9.29 1.10 -12.12
CA THR A 71 7.97 1.17 -11.49
C THR A 71 7.87 2.40 -10.61
N LEU A 72 8.92 2.69 -9.84
CA LEU A 72 8.94 3.89 -8.99
C LEU A 72 8.81 5.15 -9.83
N LYS A 73 9.53 5.21 -10.94
CA LYS A 73 9.47 6.36 -11.83
C LYS A 73 8.07 6.53 -12.40
N LYS A 74 7.42 5.43 -12.76
CA LYS A 74 6.05 5.45 -13.28
C LYS A 74 5.09 6.09 -12.29
N PHE A 75 5.23 5.79 -11.00
CA PHE A 75 4.36 6.33 -9.96
C PHE A 75 4.93 7.60 -9.33
N LYS A 76 6.04 8.11 -9.85
CA LYS A 76 6.69 9.33 -9.36
C LYS A 76 7.07 9.22 -7.89
N VAL A 77 7.59 8.06 -7.50
CA VAL A 77 8.04 7.81 -6.14
C VAL A 77 9.57 7.96 -6.12
N THR A 78 10.05 8.80 -5.22
CA THR A 78 11.48 9.12 -5.12
C THR A 78 12.11 8.68 -3.80
N MET A 79 11.30 8.20 -2.86
CA MET A 79 11.78 7.81 -1.53
C MET A 79 11.17 6.48 -1.13
N GLN A 80 11.92 5.72 -0.33
CA GLN A 80 11.37 4.56 0.37
C GLN A 80 10.44 5.07 1.49
N SER A 81 9.76 4.15 2.18
CA SER A 81 8.78 4.48 3.22
C SER A 81 7.60 5.29 2.67
N THR A 82 7.32 5.13 1.40
CA THR A 82 6.24 5.84 0.73
C THR A 82 5.05 4.92 0.55
N LEU A 83 3.86 5.43 0.91
CA LEU A 83 2.61 4.75 0.63
C LEU A 83 1.79 5.59 -0.32
N VAL A 84 1.18 4.95 -1.32
CA VAL A 84 0.33 5.62 -2.30
C VAL A 84 -1.00 4.91 -2.35
N ALA A 85 -2.08 5.62 -2.05
CA ALA A 85 -3.42 5.03 -2.01
C ALA A 85 -4.17 5.35 -3.30
N PHE A 86 -4.86 4.33 -3.82
CA PHE A 86 -5.69 4.45 -5.01
C PHE A 86 -7.12 4.04 -4.68
N LYS A 87 -8.07 4.79 -5.21
CA LYS A 87 -9.48 4.40 -5.19
C LYS A 87 -9.87 4.20 -6.64
N GLY A 88 -9.95 2.93 -7.05
CA GLY A 88 -10.00 2.61 -8.45
C GLY A 88 -8.71 3.10 -9.13
N ALA A 89 -8.83 3.70 -10.30
CA ALA A 89 -7.67 4.17 -11.06
C ALA A 89 -7.13 5.51 -10.59
N LYS A 90 -7.75 6.13 -9.58
CA LYS A 90 -7.38 7.46 -9.13
C LYS A 90 -6.50 7.40 -7.88
N GLU A 91 -5.35 8.06 -7.92
CA GLU A 91 -4.54 8.26 -6.73
C GLU A 91 -5.27 9.25 -5.80
N VAL A 92 -5.52 8.83 -4.56
CA VAL A 92 -6.28 9.64 -3.60
C VAL A 92 -5.44 10.14 -2.44
N GLY A 93 -4.20 9.70 -2.33
CA GLY A 93 -3.29 10.19 -1.30
C GLY A 93 -1.96 9.49 -1.34
N ARG A 94 -0.97 10.12 -0.73
CA ARG A 94 0.33 9.48 -0.51
C ARG A 94 0.96 10.06 0.74
N SER A 95 1.84 9.28 1.35
CA SER A 95 2.60 9.72 2.51
C SER A 95 4.03 9.22 2.40
N VAL A 96 4.97 9.96 2.98
CA VAL A 96 6.38 9.60 2.98
C VAL A 96 6.88 9.66 4.41
N GLY A 97 7.38 8.54 4.93
CA GLY A 97 8.04 8.50 6.22
C GLY A 97 7.14 8.57 7.44
N ASP A 98 5.83 8.44 7.28
CA ASP A 98 4.91 8.46 8.43
C ASP A 98 5.01 7.14 9.20
N THR A 99 5.26 7.22 10.51
CA THR A 99 5.36 6.05 11.39
C THR A 99 4.27 6.07 12.46
N THR A 100 3.24 6.88 12.28
CA THR A 100 2.14 6.94 13.26
C THR A 100 0.99 6.03 12.82
N PRO A 101 0.37 5.30 13.77
CA PRO A 101 -0.80 4.48 13.41
C PRO A 101 -1.92 5.31 12.80
N GLU A 102 -2.17 6.50 13.32
CA GLU A 102 -3.24 7.38 12.85
C GLU A 102 -3.00 7.83 11.40
N GLY A 103 -1.77 8.25 11.10
CA GLY A 103 -1.44 8.71 9.76
C GLY A 103 -1.47 7.60 8.73
N LEU A 104 -0.93 6.44 9.09
CA LEU A 104 -0.93 5.28 8.20
C LEU A 104 -2.35 4.77 7.96
N GLU A 105 -3.15 4.71 9.01
CA GLU A 105 -4.55 4.31 8.86
C GLU A 105 -5.30 5.30 7.98
N GLY A 106 -5.10 6.60 8.20
CA GLY A 106 -5.76 7.64 7.40
C GLY A 106 -5.45 7.50 5.92
N LEU A 107 -4.20 7.14 5.60
CA LEU A 107 -3.78 6.93 4.21
C LEU A 107 -4.49 5.71 3.60
N ILE A 108 -4.46 4.58 4.31
CA ILE A 108 -5.10 3.36 3.82
C ILE A 108 -6.61 3.57 3.67
N LYS A 109 -7.22 4.27 4.64
CA LYS A 109 -8.66 4.53 4.64
C LYS A 109 -9.12 5.31 3.41
N LYS A 110 -8.28 6.19 2.88
CA LYS A 110 -8.62 6.94 1.67
C LYS A 110 -8.93 6.03 0.49
N SER A 111 -8.35 4.85 0.44
CA SER A 111 -8.57 3.92 -0.67
C SER A 111 -9.98 3.32 -0.64
N VAL A 112 -10.64 3.28 0.52
CA VAL A 112 -11.97 2.68 0.68
C VAL A 112 -13.09 3.71 0.84
N ASN A 113 -12.74 4.95 1.06
CA ASN A 113 -13.77 5.99 1.20
C ASN A 113 -14.21 6.51 -0.20
#